data_b97f2da840861daa1a3f52ad9bf37d49
#
_entry.id   b97f2da840861daa1a3f52ad9bf37d49
#
_cell.length_a   1.000
_cell.length_b   1.000
_cell.length_c   1.000
_cell.angle_alpha   90.00
_cell.angle_beta   90.00
_cell.angle_gamma   90.00
#
_symmetry.space_group_name_H-M   'P 1'
#
loop_
_entity.id
_entity.type
_entity.pdbx_description
1 polymer ?
#
loop_
_entity_poly.entity_id
_entity_poly.type
_entity_poly.pdbx_seq_one_letter_code
_entity_poly.pdbx_strand_id
1 'polypeptide(L)'
;MTDNRFYIDCEFDGHNGPLLSMAIVAENGDGMYIVVTDGPLDCSPWVAENVIPLMDMHCSPKSAFVNTNEFGNVIRAFIGDCQNPVIIADSPVDIGRFCQAISTGPDGGWASADYPQMTFEVHNVDCYPTELTDAVQHNAWWDAMALRHKLNHKVTP
;
A
#
# COMPACT_ATOMS: atom_id res chain seq x y z
N MET A 1 -0.71 5.33 23.39
CA MET A 1 0.36 5.48 22.40
C MET A 1 -0.33 5.54 21.06
N THR A 2 -0.14 6.60 20.31
CA THR A 2 -0.62 6.64 18.92
C THR A 2 0.17 5.59 18.15
N ASP A 3 -0.56 4.72 17.51
CA ASP A 3 -0.02 3.67 16.66
C ASP A 3 0.72 4.34 15.49
N ASN A 4 2.03 4.14 15.39
CA ASN A 4 2.87 4.78 14.38
C ASN A 4 3.39 3.79 13.33
N ARG A 5 2.95 2.53 13.38
CA ARG A 5 3.35 1.48 12.44
C ARG A 5 2.29 1.30 11.37
N PHE A 6 2.72 1.39 10.11
CA PHE A 6 1.88 1.26 8.93
C PHE A 6 2.46 0.20 8.00
N TYR A 7 1.67 -0.80 7.67
CA TYR A 7 2.02 -1.88 6.75
C TYR A 7 1.49 -1.52 5.38
N ILE A 8 2.35 -1.61 4.38
CA ILE A 8 1.98 -1.25 3.01
C ILE A 8 2.24 -2.40 2.06
N ASP A 9 1.46 -2.44 1.00
CA ASP A 9 1.68 -3.24 -0.18
C ASP A 9 1.21 -2.48 -1.42
N CYS A 10 1.81 -2.76 -2.58
CA CYS A 10 1.52 -2.10 -3.84
C CYS A 10 1.34 -3.10 -4.97
N GLU A 11 0.32 -2.89 -5.80
CA GLU A 11 0.22 -3.56 -7.10
C GLU A 11 0.65 -2.60 -8.22
N PHE A 12 1.45 -3.09 -9.15
CA PHE A 12 1.98 -2.32 -10.26
C PHE A 12 2.20 -3.19 -11.51
N ASP A 13 2.25 -2.57 -12.68
CA ASP A 13 2.38 -3.31 -13.94
C ASP A 13 3.85 -3.61 -14.27
N GLY A 14 4.38 -4.68 -13.67
CA GLY A 14 5.77 -5.08 -13.78
C GLY A 14 6.73 -4.14 -13.02
N HIS A 15 8.01 -4.50 -12.97
CA HIS A 15 8.99 -3.85 -12.10
C HIS A 15 9.10 -2.33 -12.29
N ASN A 16 9.05 -1.86 -13.53
CA ASN A 16 9.15 -0.44 -13.87
C ASN A 16 7.82 0.17 -14.34
N GLY A 17 6.74 -0.59 -14.30
CA GLY A 17 5.43 -0.13 -14.75
C GLY A 17 4.74 0.79 -13.75
N PRO A 18 3.59 1.36 -14.13
CA PRO A 18 2.85 2.27 -13.28
C PRO A 18 2.25 1.57 -12.06
N LEU A 19 2.07 2.34 -11.00
CA LEU A 19 1.31 1.92 -9.82
C LEU A 19 -0.18 1.76 -10.20
N LEU A 20 -0.79 0.68 -9.72
CA LEU A 20 -2.20 0.36 -9.94
C LEU A 20 -3.01 0.55 -8.66
N SER A 21 -2.50 0.06 -7.54
CA SER A 21 -3.11 0.23 -6.22
C SER A 21 -2.07 0.17 -5.11
N MET A 22 -2.46 0.66 -3.94
CA MET A 22 -1.68 0.57 -2.71
C MET A 22 -2.63 0.43 -1.53
N ALA A 23 -2.24 -0.33 -0.54
CA ALA A 23 -2.88 -0.33 0.76
C ALA A 23 -1.93 0.21 1.83
N ILE A 24 -2.51 0.88 2.83
CA ILE A 24 -1.83 1.31 4.05
C ILE A 24 -2.68 0.84 5.22
N VAL A 25 -2.11 0.00 6.07
CA VAL A 25 -2.81 -0.59 7.21
C VAL A 25 -2.05 -0.24 8.49
N ALA A 26 -2.71 0.45 9.41
CA ALA A 26 -2.15 0.76 10.73
C ALA A 26 -2.10 -0.49 11.62
N GLU A 27 -1.30 -0.44 12.67
CA GLU A 27 -1.11 -1.54 13.64
C GLU A 27 -2.45 -2.05 14.23
N ASN A 28 -3.39 -1.14 14.48
CA ASN A 28 -4.73 -1.47 15.00
C ASN A 28 -5.68 -2.11 13.96
N GLY A 29 -5.25 -2.21 12.70
CA GLY A 29 -6.04 -2.77 11.59
C GLY A 29 -6.92 -1.76 10.84
N ASP A 30 -6.95 -0.48 11.25
CA ASP A 30 -7.54 0.57 10.41
C ASP A 30 -6.67 0.77 9.16
N GLY A 31 -7.28 1.07 8.03
CA GLY A 31 -6.50 1.18 6.80
C GLY A 31 -7.22 1.90 5.68
N MET A 32 -6.48 2.14 4.62
CA MET A 32 -6.92 2.76 3.38
C MET A 32 -6.45 1.93 2.19
N TYR A 33 -7.37 1.57 1.31
CA TYR A 33 -7.07 0.96 0.01
C TYR A 33 -7.26 2.01 -1.08
N ILE A 34 -6.22 2.26 -1.87
CA ILE A 34 -6.19 3.32 -2.87
C ILE A 34 -5.99 2.68 -4.24
N VAL A 35 -6.88 2.97 -5.17
CA VAL A 35 -6.85 2.48 -6.55
C VAL A 35 -6.66 3.65 -7.50
N VAL A 36 -5.73 3.50 -8.45
CA VAL A 36 -5.48 4.47 -9.51
C VAL A 36 -6.57 4.36 -10.59
N THR A 37 -7.18 5.48 -10.97
CA THR A 37 -8.25 5.53 -11.98
C THR A 37 -7.77 5.93 -13.38
N ASP A 38 -6.61 6.56 -13.48
CA ASP A 38 -5.94 6.96 -14.72
C ASP A 38 -4.74 6.03 -15.07
N GLY A 39 -4.82 4.79 -14.62
CA GLY A 39 -3.83 3.74 -14.90
C GLY A 39 -3.78 3.33 -16.37
N PRO A 40 -2.85 2.44 -16.74
CA PRO A 40 -2.70 1.99 -18.10
C PRO A 40 -3.95 1.24 -18.57
N LEU A 41 -4.35 1.47 -19.82
CA LEU A 41 -5.45 0.74 -20.47
C LEU A 41 -5.05 -0.70 -20.79
N ASP A 42 -3.76 -0.93 -21.08
CA ASP A 42 -3.20 -2.23 -21.42
C ASP A 42 -2.11 -2.59 -20.39
N CYS A 43 -2.41 -3.50 -19.48
CA CYS A 43 -1.43 -4.09 -18.58
C CYS A 43 -0.75 -5.30 -19.23
N SER A 44 0.40 -5.69 -18.67
CA SER A 44 1.04 -6.95 -19.03
C SER A 44 0.08 -8.13 -18.85
N PRO A 45 0.18 -9.20 -19.67
CA PRO A 45 -0.79 -10.32 -19.62
C PRO A 45 -0.93 -10.93 -18.23
N TRP A 46 0.15 -11.06 -17.49
CA TRP A 46 0.12 -11.62 -16.15
C TRP A 46 -0.66 -10.72 -15.17
N VAL A 47 -0.43 -9.41 -15.21
CA VAL A 47 -1.14 -8.43 -14.36
C VAL A 47 -2.62 -8.34 -14.72
N ALA A 48 -2.94 -8.35 -16.02
CA ALA A 48 -4.33 -8.33 -16.49
C ALA A 48 -5.11 -9.59 -16.03
N GLU A 49 -4.45 -10.73 -15.89
CA GLU A 49 -5.06 -11.99 -15.48
C GLU A 49 -5.11 -12.18 -13.96
N ASN A 50 -4.08 -11.72 -13.22
CA ASN A 50 -3.89 -12.08 -11.81
C ASN A 50 -4.10 -10.91 -10.83
N VAL A 51 -4.02 -9.65 -11.27
CA VAL A 51 -4.13 -8.46 -10.42
C VAL A 51 -5.41 -7.69 -10.70
N ILE A 52 -5.63 -7.30 -11.95
CA ILE A 52 -6.77 -6.42 -12.31
C ILE A 52 -8.13 -6.97 -11.83
N PRO A 53 -8.46 -8.26 -11.98
CA PRO A 53 -9.74 -8.79 -11.53
C PRO A 53 -9.93 -8.74 -10.01
N LEU A 54 -8.85 -8.62 -9.24
CA LEU A 54 -8.87 -8.61 -7.79
C LEU A 54 -8.93 -7.18 -7.21
N MET A 55 -8.60 -6.16 -8.01
CA MET A 55 -8.54 -4.77 -7.53
C MET A 55 -9.91 -4.22 -7.10
N ASP A 56 -10.99 -4.64 -7.75
CA ASP A 56 -12.36 -4.21 -7.45
C ASP A 56 -13.03 -4.99 -6.32
N MET A 57 -12.31 -5.94 -5.72
CA MET A 57 -12.85 -6.68 -4.57
C MET A 57 -12.99 -5.74 -3.38
N HIS A 58 -14.22 -5.54 -2.92
CA HIS A 58 -14.55 -4.74 -1.73
C HIS A 58 -14.03 -5.43 -0.46
N CYS A 59 -12.79 -5.18 -0.13
CA CYS A 59 -12.10 -5.83 0.98
C CYS A 59 -11.71 -4.85 2.10
N SER A 60 -11.64 -3.55 1.81
CA SER A 60 -11.27 -2.52 2.77
C SER A 60 -12.50 -1.74 3.26
N PRO A 61 -12.57 -1.39 4.56
CA PRO A 61 -13.61 -0.50 5.07
C PRO A 61 -13.53 0.92 4.51
N LYS A 62 -12.35 1.33 4.05
CA LYS A 62 -12.10 2.64 3.44
C LYS A 62 -11.35 2.44 2.12
N SER A 63 -11.93 2.91 1.04
CA SER A 63 -11.32 2.88 -0.29
C SER A 63 -11.37 4.25 -0.95
N ALA A 64 -10.33 4.59 -1.68
CA ALA A 64 -10.24 5.80 -2.50
C ALA A 64 -9.90 5.42 -3.94
N PHE A 65 -10.62 6.00 -4.88
CA PHE A 65 -10.40 5.84 -6.33
C PHE A 65 -9.97 7.21 -6.87
N VAL A 66 -8.71 7.35 -7.21
CA VAL A 66 -8.10 8.65 -7.50
C VAL A 66 -7.16 8.58 -8.70
N ASN A 67 -6.88 9.73 -9.29
CA ASN A 67 -5.83 9.85 -10.28
C ASN A 67 -4.45 9.73 -9.62
N THR A 68 -3.46 9.31 -10.39
CA THR A 68 -2.07 9.13 -9.94
C THR A 68 -1.55 10.34 -9.15
N ASN A 69 -1.84 11.56 -9.61
CA ASN A 69 -1.36 12.79 -8.97
C ASN A 69 -2.04 13.13 -7.64
N GLU A 70 -3.19 12.51 -7.33
CA GLU A 70 -3.92 12.71 -6.07
C GLU A 70 -3.55 11.69 -5.01
N PHE A 71 -2.85 10.65 -5.41
CA PHE A 71 -2.49 9.51 -4.56
C PHE A 71 -1.75 9.94 -3.29
N GLY A 72 -0.75 10.81 -3.43
CA GLY A 72 0.02 11.33 -2.30
C GLY A 72 -0.83 12.12 -1.30
N ASN A 73 -1.88 12.81 -1.75
CA ASN A 73 -2.81 13.52 -0.87
C ASN A 73 -3.59 12.56 0.03
N VAL A 74 -4.05 11.43 -0.52
CA VAL A 74 -4.75 10.40 0.25
C VAL A 74 -3.83 9.78 1.29
N ILE A 75 -2.59 9.46 0.91
CA ILE A 75 -1.58 8.93 1.84
C ILE A 75 -1.34 9.92 3.00
N ARG A 76 -1.06 11.18 2.69
CA ARG A 76 -0.81 12.23 3.71
C ARG A 76 -2.01 12.41 4.63
N ALA A 77 -3.23 12.43 4.08
CA ALA A 77 -4.45 12.54 4.87
C ALA A 77 -4.66 11.35 5.79
N PHE A 78 -4.32 10.14 5.35
CA PHE A 78 -4.45 8.93 6.17
C PHE A 78 -3.42 8.86 7.29
N ILE A 79 -2.15 9.15 7.01
CA ILE A 79 -1.09 9.21 8.03
C ILE A 79 -1.34 10.38 9.00
N GLY A 80 -1.91 11.50 8.51
CA GLY A 80 -2.31 12.64 9.31
C GLY A 80 -1.15 13.24 10.13
N ASP A 81 -1.43 13.55 11.39
CA ASP A 81 -0.48 14.15 12.32
C ASP A 81 0.42 13.11 13.05
N CYS A 82 0.48 11.87 12.53
CA CYS A 82 1.32 10.84 13.12
C CYS A 82 2.78 11.29 13.14
N GLN A 83 3.37 11.32 14.34
CA GLN A 83 4.77 11.68 14.50
C GLN A 83 5.67 10.46 14.30
N ASN A 84 6.68 10.60 13.43
CA ASN A 84 7.64 9.55 13.11
C ASN A 84 6.98 8.21 12.71
N PRO A 85 6.11 8.20 11.67
CA PRO A 85 5.52 6.96 11.20
C PRO A 85 6.59 5.98 10.72
N VAL A 86 6.37 4.71 11.03
CA VAL A 86 7.20 3.59 10.58
C VAL A 86 6.45 2.89 9.46
N ILE A 87 6.94 3.00 8.24
CA ILE A 87 6.37 2.39 7.05
C ILE A 87 7.04 1.03 6.81
N ILE A 88 6.25 -0.01 6.75
CA ILE A 88 6.70 -1.40 6.74
C ILE A 88 6.20 -2.08 5.48
N ALA A 89 7.11 -2.69 4.73
CA ALA A 89 6.78 -3.49 3.54
C ALA A 89 7.55 -4.81 3.55
N ASP A 90 7.13 -5.77 2.74
CA ASP A 90 7.88 -7.00 2.50
C ASP A 90 8.90 -6.84 1.35
N SER A 91 8.74 -5.81 0.54
CA SER A 91 9.62 -5.51 -0.60
C SER A 91 10.12 -4.06 -0.58
N PRO A 92 11.39 -3.81 -0.91
CA PRO A 92 11.92 -2.45 -1.08
C PRO A 92 11.27 -1.70 -2.24
N VAL A 93 10.65 -2.42 -3.19
CA VAL A 93 9.93 -1.80 -4.32
C VAL A 93 8.70 -1.06 -3.81
N ASP A 94 7.95 -1.63 -2.86
CA ASP A 94 6.78 -0.99 -2.26
C ASP A 94 7.15 0.28 -1.52
N ILE A 95 8.26 0.27 -0.77
CA ILE A 95 8.81 1.48 -0.15
C ILE A 95 9.13 2.54 -1.22
N GLY A 96 9.75 2.14 -2.32
CA GLY A 96 10.02 3.06 -3.44
C GLY A 96 8.76 3.66 -4.05
N ARG A 97 7.71 2.86 -4.24
CA ARG A 97 6.40 3.30 -4.75
C ARG A 97 5.72 4.25 -3.77
N PHE A 98 5.75 3.93 -2.49
CA PHE A 98 5.25 4.81 -1.43
C PHE A 98 5.98 6.16 -1.43
N CYS A 99 7.31 6.16 -1.45
CA CYS A 99 8.12 7.38 -1.49
C CYS A 99 7.81 8.23 -2.73
N GLN A 100 7.67 7.62 -3.89
CA GLN A 100 7.30 8.31 -5.12
C GLN A 100 5.89 8.93 -4.99
N ALA A 101 4.92 8.16 -4.52
CA ALA A 101 3.55 8.63 -4.38
C ALA A 101 3.43 9.81 -3.41
N ILE A 102 4.02 9.71 -2.21
CA ILE A 102 3.92 10.76 -1.19
C ILE A 102 4.66 12.04 -1.58
N SER A 103 5.68 11.95 -2.44
CA SER A 103 6.44 13.10 -2.93
C SER A 103 5.91 13.70 -4.23
N THR A 104 4.85 13.14 -4.82
CA THR A 104 4.22 13.65 -6.03
C THR A 104 3.10 14.62 -5.67
N GLY A 105 3.13 15.81 -6.25
CA GLY A 105 2.10 16.83 -6.12
C GLY A 105 0.97 16.67 -7.15
N PRO A 106 -0.12 17.44 -7.01
CA PRO A 106 -1.30 17.32 -7.87
C PRO A 106 -1.03 17.68 -9.34
N ASP A 107 0.04 18.41 -9.61
CA ASP A 107 0.49 18.75 -10.97
C ASP A 107 1.45 17.71 -11.58
N GLY A 108 1.72 16.62 -10.87
CA GLY A 108 2.69 15.59 -11.24
C GLY A 108 4.14 15.95 -10.94
N GLY A 109 4.40 17.15 -10.40
CA GLY A 109 5.72 17.58 -9.92
C GLY A 109 5.96 17.21 -8.45
N TRP A 110 6.92 17.87 -7.83
CA TRP A 110 7.17 17.69 -6.40
C TRP A 110 6.01 18.20 -5.54
N ALA A 111 5.63 17.42 -4.54
CA ALA A 111 4.64 17.86 -3.56
C ALA A 111 5.17 19.08 -2.80
N SER A 112 4.34 20.13 -2.71
CA SER A 112 4.63 21.31 -1.90
C SER A 112 4.30 21.14 -0.42
N ALA A 113 3.59 20.06 -0.07
CA ALA A 113 3.23 19.76 1.31
C ALA A 113 4.37 19.06 2.03
N ASP A 114 4.62 19.45 3.27
CA ASP A 114 5.53 18.75 4.15
C ASP A 114 4.95 17.37 4.52
N TYR A 115 5.83 16.41 4.71
CA TYR A 115 5.51 15.10 5.28
C TYR A 115 6.37 14.87 6.52
N PRO A 116 5.89 14.07 7.50
CA PRO A 116 6.62 13.87 8.75
C PRO A 116 7.94 13.13 8.50
N GLN A 117 8.87 13.26 9.43
CA GLN A 117 10.03 12.38 9.46
C GLN A 117 9.56 10.93 9.59
N MET A 118 10.02 10.04 8.69
CA MET A 118 9.58 8.65 8.59
C MET A 118 10.74 7.69 8.79
N THR A 119 10.42 6.50 9.27
CA THR A 119 11.30 5.34 9.26
C THR A 119 10.75 4.29 8.30
N PHE A 120 11.61 3.61 7.56
CA PHE A 120 11.25 2.55 6.64
C PHE A 120 11.84 1.23 7.10
N GLU A 121 11.00 0.18 7.13
CA GLU A 121 11.41 -1.19 7.43
C GLU A 121 11.02 -2.10 6.27
N VAL A 122 11.95 -2.96 5.85
CA VAL A 122 11.67 -4.02 4.87
C VAL A 122 11.84 -5.37 5.55
N HIS A 123 10.79 -6.17 5.54
CA HIS A 123 10.78 -7.51 6.11
C HIS A 123 10.55 -8.53 5.00
N ASN A 124 11.60 -9.18 4.53
CA ASN A 124 11.49 -10.25 3.55
C ASN A 124 10.85 -11.49 4.20
N VAL A 125 9.52 -11.52 4.17
CA VAL A 125 8.70 -12.62 4.72
C VAL A 125 7.72 -13.11 3.67
N ASP A 126 7.47 -14.41 3.66
CA ASP A 126 6.35 -14.96 2.90
C ASP A 126 5.05 -14.72 3.69
N CYS A 127 4.20 -13.85 3.18
CA CYS A 127 2.93 -13.51 3.81
C CYS A 127 1.85 -14.56 3.57
N TYR A 128 2.00 -15.42 2.57
CA TYR A 128 1.04 -16.47 2.23
C TYR A 128 1.66 -17.88 2.37
N PRO A 129 0.86 -18.89 2.81
CA PRO A 129 -0.55 -18.80 3.20
C PRO A 129 -0.77 -17.98 4.50
N THR A 130 -1.98 -17.42 4.65
CA THR A 130 -2.41 -16.68 5.82
C THR A 130 -3.67 -17.31 6.45
N GLU A 131 -3.88 -17.07 7.75
CA GLU A 131 -5.09 -17.46 8.49
C GLU A 131 -6.24 -16.44 8.37
N LEU A 132 -6.02 -15.34 7.63
CA LEU A 132 -7.04 -14.33 7.41
C LEU A 132 -8.15 -14.88 6.51
N THR A 133 -9.38 -14.84 7.00
CA THR A 133 -10.57 -15.27 6.24
C THR A 133 -10.76 -14.37 5.02
N ASP A 134 -11.07 -14.99 3.88
CA ASP A 134 -11.30 -14.33 2.58
C ASP A 134 -10.08 -13.58 1.99
N ALA A 135 -8.90 -13.72 2.58
CA ALA A 135 -7.70 -13.12 2.04
C ALA A 135 -7.32 -13.72 0.68
N VAL A 136 -7.00 -12.85 -0.26
CA VAL A 136 -6.53 -13.21 -1.59
C VAL A 136 -5.19 -12.55 -1.86
N GLN A 137 -4.26 -13.30 -2.44
CA GLN A 137 -2.95 -12.78 -2.87
C GLN A 137 -3.12 -11.90 -4.11
N HIS A 138 -2.19 -10.97 -4.34
CA HIS A 138 -2.23 -10.00 -5.45
C HIS A 138 -3.39 -8.99 -5.36
N ASN A 139 -3.76 -8.66 -4.15
CA ASN A 139 -4.60 -7.52 -3.83
C ASN A 139 -3.92 -6.75 -2.70
N ALA A 140 -3.50 -5.52 -2.95
CA ALA A 140 -2.65 -4.76 -2.02
C ALA A 140 -3.25 -4.65 -0.61
N TRP A 141 -4.59 -4.58 -0.46
CA TRP A 141 -5.21 -4.60 0.86
C TRP A 141 -4.92 -5.89 1.62
N TRP A 142 -5.16 -7.03 0.96
CA TRP A 142 -4.96 -8.32 1.60
C TRP A 142 -3.49 -8.65 1.82
N ASP A 143 -2.60 -8.20 0.91
CA ASP A 143 -1.16 -8.41 1.04
C ASP A 143 -0.59 -7.57 2.20
N ALA A 144 -1.02 -6.31 2.38
CA ALA A 144 -0.66 -5.49 3.54
C ALA A 144 -1.23 -6.05 4.86
N MET A 145 -2.48 -6.56 4.85
CA MET A 145 -3.09 -7.22 6.02
C MET A 145 -2.35 -8.52 6.38
N ALA A 146 -1.95 -9.31 5.39
CA ALA A 146 -1.18 -10.53 5.60
C ALA A 146 0.22 -10.24 6.17
N LEU A 147 0.89 -9.21 5.66
CA LEU A 147 2.17 -8.74 6.20
C LEU A 147 2.03 -8.33 7.68
N ARG A 148 1.04 -7.50 7.99
CA ARG A 148 0.73 -7.09 9.36
C ARG A 148 0.47 -8.31 10.25
N HIS A 149 -0.39 -9.23 9.81
CA HIS A 149 -0.71 -10.45 10.53
C HIS A 149 0.54 -11.27 10.81
N LYS A 150 1.36 -11.53 9.79
CA LYS A 150 2.58 -12.34 9.89
C LYS A 150 3.61 -11.74 10.85
N LEU A 151 3.78 -10.42 10.87
CA LEU A 151 4.76 -9.77 11.74
C LEU A 151 4.28 -9.69 13.20
N ASN A 152 2.97 -9.54 13.42
CA ASN A 152 2.40 -9.42 14.75
C ASN A 152 2.16 -10.78 15.43
N HIS A 153 1.99 -11.84 14.64
CA HIS A 153 1.77 -13.20 15.11
C HIS A 153 3.01 -14.09 14.92
N LYS A 154 4.21 -13.52 14.89
CA LYS A 154 5.42 -14.34 14.98
C LYS A 154 5.31 -15.18 16.23
N VAL A 155 4.94 -16.45 16.05
CA VAL A 155 5.02 -17.46 17.09
C VAL A 155 6.48 -17.45 17.56
N THR A 156 6.69 -17.02 18.80
CA THR A 156 7.98 -17.19 19.46
C THR A 156 8.32 -18.68 19.44
N PRO A 157 9.49 -19.08 18.96
CA PRO A 157 9.88 -20.48 18.90
C PRO A 157 9.92 -21.14 20.29
#